data_1f3ac603dcd8037d8837cbf32a707a8d
#
_entry.id   1f3ac603dcd8037d8837cbf32a707a8d
#
_cell.length_a   1.000
_cell.length_b   1.000
_cell.length_c   1.000
_cell.angle_alpha   90.00
_cell.angle_beta   90.00
_cell.angle_gamma   90.00
#
_symmetry.space_group_name_H-M   'P 1'
#
loop_
_entity.id
_entity.type
_entity.pdbx_description
1 polymer ?
#
loop_
_entity_poly.entity_id
_entity_poly.type
_entity_poly.pdbx_seq_one_letter_code
_entity_poly.pdbx_strand_id
1 'polypeptide(L)'
;MKSFDPWNLWPLWHEILLFFLAAGGGVWAWLRVRQAQSWPSAQGRVSEAIARAANERNFKKWIGELTYSYVVDGEYYSGFHQMRAHSEKRAEELVTGWKDRMVIVRYSPAKHDRSVLLKSDQPGGQLGN
;
A
#
# COMPACT_ATOMS: atom_id res chain seq x y z
N MET A 1 28.61 -4.98 -44.27
CA MET A 1 27.98 -4.60 -42.99
C MET A 1 26.48 -4.46 -43.19
N LYS A 2 25.72 -5.29 -42.50
CA LYS A 2 24.27 -5.20 -42.63
C LYS A 2 23.77 -3.98 -41.88
N SER A 3 22.95 -3.18 -42.54
CA SER A 3 22.30 -2.07 -41.90
C SER A 3 21.30 -2.60 -40.86
N PHE A 4 21.21 -1.91 -39.75
CA PHE A 4 20.23 -2.22 -38.72
C PHE A 4 18.84 -2.07 -39.31
N ASP A 5 18.07 -3.15 -39.33
CA ASP A 5 16.70 -3.16 -39.83
C ASP A 5 15.74 -3.30 -38.66
N PRO A 6 15.02 -2.24 -38.26
CA PRO A 6 14.09 -2.33 -37.15
C PRO A 6 12.91 -3.28 -37.41
N TRP A 7 12.63 -3.60 -38.65
CA TRP A 7 11.55 -4.52 -39.00
C TRP A 7 11.87 -5.97 -38.64
N ASN A 8 13.18 -6.32 -38.64
CA ASN A 8 13.62 -7.66 -38.24
C ASN A 8 13.52 -7.87 -36.73
N LEU A 9 13.37 -6.80 -35.95
CA LEU A 9 13.23 -6.89 -34.49
C LEU A 9 11.78 -6.96 -34.04
N TRP A 10 10.83 -6.84 -34.96
CA TRP A 10 9.41 -6.82 -34.62
C TRP A 10 8.96 -8.03 -33.81
N PRO A 11 9.34 -9.29 -34.12
CA PRO A 11 8.98 -10.44 -33.29
C PRO A 11 9.55 -10.36 -31.87
N LEU A 12 10.79 -9.85 -31.72
CA LEU A 12 11.41 -9.68 -30.41
C LEU A 12 10.69 -8.62 -29.57
N TRP A 13 10.28 -7.53 -30.19
CA TRP A 13 9.50 -6.51 -29.53
C TRP A 13 8.17 -7.05 -29.02
N HIS A 14 7.54 -7.93 -29.78
CA HIS A 14 6.27 -8.53 -29.42
C HIS A 14 6.40 -9.42 -28.19
N GLU A 15 7.44 -10.24 -28.14
CA GLU A 15 7.74 -11.08 -26.97
C GLU A 15 8.08 -10.28 -25.74
N ILE A 16 8.88 -9.23 -25.89
CA ILE A 16 9.22 -8.31 -24.81
C ILE A 16 7.97 -7.63 -24.26
N LEU A 17 7.08 -7.17 -25.16
CA LEU A 17 5.83 -6.54 -24.76
C LEU A 17 4.94 -7.50 -23.96
N LEU A 18 4.80 -8.74 -24.42
CA LEU A 18 4.04 -9.76 -23.70
C LEU A 18 4.64 -10.07 -22.34
N PHE A 19 5.96 -10.16 -22.26
CA PHE A 19 6.66 -10.35 -20.99
C PHE A 19 6.38 -9.21 -20.01
N PHE A 20 6.44 -7.96 -20.48
CA PHE A 20 6.14 -6.80 -19.65
C PHE A 20 4.67 -6.79 -19.21
N LEU A 21 3.75 -7.20 -20.06
CA LEU A 21 2.34 -7.29 -19.71
C LEU A 21 2.11 -8.36 -18.63
N ALA A 22 2.78 -9.51 -18.74
CA ALA A 22 2.66 -10.59 -17.77
C ALA A 22 3.27 -10.23 -16.42
N ALA A 23 4.41 -9.51 -16.42
CA ALA A 23 5.10 -9.08 -15.22
C ALA A 23 4.61 -7.73 -14.69
N GLY A 24 3.76 -7.02 -15.45
CA GLY A 24 3.39 -5.63 -15.19
C GLY A 24 2.77 -5.40 -13.82
N GLY A 25 1.92 -6.33 -13.35
CA GLY A 25 1.30 -6.23 -12.03
C GLY A 25 2.32 -6.25 -10.89
N GLY A 26 3.29 -7.18 -10.96
CA GLY A 26 4.33 -7.31 -9.94
C GLY A 26 5.30 -6.13 -9.94
N VAL A 27 5.74 -5.71 -11.12
CA VAL A 27 6.65 -4.57 -11.28
C VAL A 27 5.98 -3.27 -10.82
N TRP A 28 4.72 -3.09 -11.18
CA TRP A 28 3.97 -1.89 -10.80
C TRP A 28 3.78 -1.80 -9.28
N ALA A 29 3.42 -2.92 -8.64
CA ALA A 29 3.31 -2.97 -7.18
C ALA A 29 4.63 -2.67 -6.49
N TRP A 30 5.74 -3.25 -7.01
CA TRP A 30 7.08 -2.99 -6.49
C TRP A 30 7.49 -1.53 -6.64
N LEU A 31 7.20 -0.91 -7.79
CA LEU A 31 7.48 0.50 -8.04
C LEU A 31 6.65 1.40 -7.10
N ARG A 32 5.40 1.05 -6.82
CA ARG A 32 4.56 1.81 -5.88
C ARG A 32 5.14 1.78 -4.47
N VAL A 33 5.56 0.63 -3.98
CA VAL A 33 6.17 0.50 -2.65
C VAL A 33 7.46 1.29 -2.59
N ARG A 34 8.30 1.16 -3.61
CA ARG A 34 9.56 1.90 -3.69
C ARG A 34 9.34 3.40 -3.76
N GLN A 35 8.34 3.85 -4.51
CA GLN A 35 7.97 5.26 -4.59
C GLN A 35 7.49 5.77 -3.23
N ALA A 36 6.66 4.99 -2.53
CA ALA A 36 6.19 5.34 -1.21
C ALA A 36 7.33 5.45 -0.19
N GLN A 37 8.36 4.61 -0.32
CA GLN A 37 9.54 4.69 0.54
C GLN A 37 10.33 5.99 0.36
N SER A 38 10.25 6.62 -0.81
CA SER A 38 10.89 7.90 -1.08
C SER A 38 10.05 9.10 -0.66
N TRP A 39 8.78 8.88 -0.30
CA TRP A 39 7.89 9.95 0.14
C TRP A 39 8.31 10.51 1.48
N PRO A 40 8.07 11.82 1.72
CA PRO A 40 8.31 12.38 3.04
C PRO A 40 7.41 11.75 4.09
N SER A 41 7.85 11.82 5.34
CA SER A 41 7.11 11.24 6.47
C SER A 41 6.51 12.33 7.35
N ALA A 42 5.39 12.01 7.97
CA ALA A 42 4.74 12.85 8.96
C ALA A 42 4.32 11.99 10.15
N GLN A 43 4.21 12.59 11.32
CA GLN A 43 3.64 11.90 12.46
C GLN A 43 2.12 11.90 12.34
N GLY A 44 1.55 10.74 12.56
CA GLY A 44 0.11 10.57 12.58
C GLY A 44 -0.35 9.88 13.84
N ARG A 45 -1.64 9.81 14.01
CA ARG A 45 -2.28 9.11 15.13
C ARG A 45 -3.45 8.29 14.60
N VAL A 46 -3.57 7.07 15.08
CA VAL A 46 -4.70 6.21 14.76
C VAL A 46 -5.91 6.69 15.54
N SER A 47 -6.94 7.12 14.84
CA SER A 47 -8.19 7.59 15.44
C SER A 47 -9.17 6.46 15.69
N GLU A 48 -9.19 5.45 14.82
CA GLU A 48 -10.04 4.27 14.97
C GLU A 48 -9.33 3.01 14.51
N ALA A 49 -9.63 1.92 15.19
CA ALA A 49 -9.14 0.59 14.84
C ALA A 49 -10.30 -0.38 14.98
N ILE A 50 -10.79 -0.89 13.87
CA ILE A 50 -11.97 -1.77 13.83
C ILE A 50 -11.70 -3.05 13.04
N ALA A 51 -12.35 -4.13 13.45
CA ALA A 51 -12.41 -5.36 12.68
C ALA A 51 -13.80 -5.43 12.03
N ARG A 52 -13.84 -5.68 10.73
CA ARG A 52 -15.11 -5.80 10.01
C ARG A 52 -15.08 -6.92 9.00
N ALA A 53 -16.27 -7.41 8.67
CA ALA A 53 -16.44 -8.38 7.60
C ALA A 53 -16.51 -7.63 6.25
N ALA A 54 -15.81 -8.15 5.26
CA ALA A 54 -15.94 -7.72 3.89
C ALA A 54 -16.44 -8.89 3.05
N ASN A 55 -17.62 -8.74 2.48
CA ASN A 55 -18.20 -9.78 1.62
C ASN A 55 -17.76 -9.53 0.18
N GLU A 56 -16.97 -10.45 -0.37
CA GLU A 56 -16.65 -10.47 -1.79
C GLU A 56 -17.08 -11.82 -2.37
N ARG A 57 -17.96 -11.82 -3.36
CA ARG A 57 -18.29 -13.01 -4.17
C ARG A 57 -18.57 -14.29 -3.34
N ASN A 58 -19.47 -14.27 -2.40
CA ASN A 58 -19.82 -15.42 -1.56
C ASN A 58 -18.74 -15.85 -0.54
N PHE A 59 -17.65 -15.11 -0.43
CA PHE A 59 -16.64 -15.35 0.61
C PHE A 59 -16.71 -14.28 1.67
N LYS A 60 -16.78 -14.71 2.92
CA LYS A 60 -16.59 -13.80 4.06
C LYS A 60 -15.10 -13.60 4.27
N LYS A 61 -14.63 -12.38 4.07
CA LYS A 61 -13.29 -11.97 4.45
C LYS A 61 -13.38 -11.06 5.65
N TRP A 62 -12.41 -11.17 6.51
CA TRP A 62 -12.28 -10.29 7.68
C TRP A 62 -11.16 -9.31 7.43
N ILE A 63 -11.41 -8.06 7.80
CA ILE A 63 -10.45 -6.97 7.59
C ILE A 63 -10.29 -6.22 8.91
N GLY A 64 -9.03 -6.04 9.32
CA GLY A 64 -8.69 -5.05 10.34
C GLY A 64 -8.43 -3.72 9.64
N GLU A 65 -9.09 -2.66 10.07
CA GLU A 65 -8.97 -1.34 9.45
C GLU A 65 -8.51 -0.33 10.49
N LEU A 66 -7.45 0.38 10.16
CA LEU A 66 -6.97 1.51 10.95
C LEU A 66 -7.28 2.78 10.18
N THR A 67 -7.94 3.71 10.85
CA THR A 67 -8.11 5.07 10.35
C THR A 67 -7.14 5.97 11.10
N TYR A 68 -6.33 6.70 10.38
CA TYR A 68 -5.33 7.58 10.99
C TYR A 68 -5.45 9.00 10.44
N SER A 69 -4.99 9.95 11.22
CA SER A 69 -4.89 11.35 10.83
C SER A 69 -3.45 11.82 10.94
N TYR A 70 -3.09 12.77 10.11
CA TYR A 70 -1.75 13.36 10.10
C TYR A 70 -1.84 14.82 9.65
N VAL A 71 -0.80 15.58 9.95
CA VAL A 71 -0.74 17.01 9.63
C VAL A 71 0.42 17.26 8.69
N VAL A 72 0.18 17.98 7.60
CA VAL A 72 1.20 18.43 6.66
C VAL A 72 0.98 19.92 6.42
N ASP A 73 2.00 20.72 6.71
CA ASP A 73 1.95 22.19 6.51
C ASP A 73 0.74 22.85 7.19
N GLY A 74 0.37 22.36 8.38
CA GLY A 74 -0.73 22.91 9.16
C GLY A 74 -2.12 22.41 8.77
N GLU A 75 -2.24 21.57 7.74
CA GLU A 75 -3.50 20.97 7.31
C GLU A 75 -3.62 19.53 7.75
N TYR A 76 -4.85 19.16 8.16
CA TYR A 76 -5.15 17.79 8.60
C TYR A 76 -5.62 16.94 7.43
N TYR A 77 -5.08 15.75 7.37
CA TYR A 77 -5.46 14.73 6.40
C TYR A 77 -5.76 13.43 7.12
N SER A 78 -6.51 12.55 6.48
CA SER A 78 -6.78 11.22 7.00
C SER A 78 -6.48 10.15 5.97
N GLY A 79 -6.21 8.94 6.45
CA GLY A 79 -5.97 7.80 5.59
C GLY A 79 -6.44 6.52 6.26
N PHE A 80 -6.39 5.44 5.51
CA PHE A 80 -6.82 4.12 5.96
C PHE A 80 -5.71 3.11 5.71
N HIS A 81 -5.58 2.17 6.62
CA HIS A 81 -4.73 1.00 6.43
C HIS A 81 -5.55 -0.24 6.69
N GLN A 82 -5.60 -1.14 5.73
CA GLN A 82 -6.37 -2.38 5.83
C GLN A 82 -5.45 -3.57 5.93
N MET A 83 -5.80 -4.48 6.82
CA MET A 83 -5.08 -5.73 7.04
C MET A 83 -6.05 -6.89 6.86
N ARG A 84 -5.70 -7.84 6.01
CA ARG A 84 -6.54 -9.01 5.76
C ARG A 84 -6.36 -10.06 6.84
N ALA A 85 -7.45 -10.69 7.23
CA ALA A 85 -7.44 -11.74 8.21
C ALA A 85 -8.34 -12.90 7.75
N HIS A 86 -7.99 -14.10 8.18
CA HIS A 86 -8.76 -15.32 7.85
C HIS A 86 -9.92 -15.56 8.81
N SER A 87 -10.00 -14.82 9.91
CA SER A 87 -11.07 -14.96 10.91
C SER A 87 -11.30 -13.62 11.61
N GLU A 88 -12.47 -13.49 12.22
CA GLU A 88 -12.84 -12.33 13.03
C GLU A 88 -11.85 -12.13 14.17
N LYS A 89 -11.50 -13.20 14.86
CA LYS A 89 -10.58 -13.17 15.98
C LYS A 89 -9.22 -12.62 15.56
N ARG A 90 -8.72 -13.06 14.39
CA ARG A 90 -7.44 -12.58 13.88
C ARG A 90 -7.52 -11.10 13.49
N ALA A 91 -8.63 -10.67 12.89
CA ALA A 91 -8.83 -9.26 12.55
C ALA A 91 -8.84 -8.38 13.82
N GLU A 92 -9.50 -8.83 14.87
CA GLU A 92 -9.51 -8.12 16.15
C GLU A 92 -8.12 -8.07 16.79
N GLU A 93 -7.37 -9.15 16.73
CA GLU A 93 -5.99 -9.19 17.20
C GLU A 93 -5.10 -8.18 16.47
N LEU A 94 -5.28 -8.07 15.15
CA LEU A 94 -4.48 -7.17 14.32
C LEU A 94 -4.72 -5.69 14.65
N VAL A 95 -5.94 -5.34 15.05
CA VAL A 95 -6.28 -3.94 15.35
C VAL A 95 -6.17 -3.58 16.83
N THR A 96 -6.04 -4.58 17.70
CA THR A 96 -5.95 -4.36 19.14
C THR A 96 -4.70 -3.57 19.50
N GLY A 97 -4.86 -2.52 20.30
CA GLY A 97 -3.76 -1.71 20.76
C GLY A 97 -3.33 -0.59 19.81
N TRP A 98 -3.96 -0.47 18.66
CA TRP A 98 -3.60 0.58 17.69
C TRP A 98 -4.31 1.90 17.91
N LYS A 99 -5.50 1.88 18.53
CA LYS A 99 -6.26 3.12 18.78
C LYS A 99 -5.44 4.11 19.60
N ASP A 100 -5.42 5.37 19.18
CA ASP A 100 -4.66 6.47 19.79
C ASP A 100 -3.16 6.33 19.73
N ARG A 101 -2.65 5.32 19.03
CA ARG A 101 -1.22 5.09 18.89
C ARG A 101 -0.64 6.01 17.82
N MET A 102 0.57 6.50 18.08
CA MET A 102 1.30 7.29 17.08
C MET A 102 1.87 6.39 15.99
N VAL A 103 1.77 6.86 14.77
CA VAL A 103 2.27 6.14 13.58
C VAL A 103 3.06 7.10 12.71
N ILE A 104 3.94 6.54 11.90
CA ILE A 104 4.67 7.30 10.88
C ILE A 104 3.94 7.12 9.55
N VAL A 105 3.54 8.22 8.95
CA VAL A 105 2.77 8.25 7.71
C VAL A 105 3.67 8.74 6.59
N ARG A 106 3.70 8.01 5.48
CA ARG A 106 4.34 8.48 4.24
C ARG A 106 3.27 9.09 3.37
N TYR A 107 3.48 10.31 2.91
CA TYR A 107 2.50 11.02 2.09
C TYR A 107 3.11 11.48 0.77
N SER A 108 2.27 11.58 -0.26
CA SER A 108 2.71 12.07 -1.57
C SER A 108 3.02 13.56 -1.51
N PRO A 109 4.20 13.99 -1.97
CA PRO A 109 4.49 15.43 -2.02
C PRO A 109 3.63 16.19 -3.02
N ALA A 110 3.09 15.50 -4.03
CA ALA A 110 2.19 16.12 -5.01
C ALA A 110 0.75 16.19 -4.53
N LYS A 111 0.31 15.19 -3.75
CA LYS A 111 -1.03 15.11 -3.17
C LYS A 111 -0.93 14.67 -1.72
N HIS A 112 -1.00 15.60 -0.80
CA HIS A 112 -0.83 15.34 0.62
C HIS A 112 -1.91 14.43 1.22
N ASP A 113 -3.07 14.30 0.55
CA ASP A 113 -4.14 13.39 0.96
C ASP A 113 -3.87 11.92 0.59
N ARG A 114 -2.89 11.67 -0.25
CA ARG A 114 -2.42 10.32 -0.54
C ARG A 114 -1.37 9.92 0.45
N SER A 115 -1.62 8.83 1.16
CA SER A 115 -0.71 8.37 2.21
C SER A 115 -0.72 6.86 2.32
N VAL A 116 0.35 6.34 2.91
CA VAL A 116 0.48 4.92 3.23
C VAL A 116 1.17 4.79 4.59
N LEU A 117 0.89 3.68 5.27
CA LEU A 117 1.66 3.25 6.43
C LEU A 117 2.59 2.13 6.00
N LEU A 118 3.89 2.35 6.11
CA LEU A 118 4.88 1.33 5.83
C LEU A 118 5.23 0.59 7.12
N LYS A 119 5.22 -0.73 7.06
CA LYS A 119 5.54 -1.59 8.20
C LYS A 119 6.92 -1.29 8.76
N SER A 120 7.89 -1.01 7.90
CA SER A 120 9.27 -0.72 8.30
C SER A 120 9.42 0.59 9.06
N ASP A 121 8.49 1.53 8.91
CA ASP A 121 8.54 2.82 9.59
C ASP A 121 7.95 2.78 10.98
N GLN A 122 7.17 1.75 11.31
CA GLN A 122 6.42 1.72 12.56
C GLN A 122 7.27 1.19 13.71
N PRO A 123 7.15 1.80 14.90
CA PRO A 123 7.84 1.29 16.09
C PRO A 123 7.39 -0.15 16.39
N GLY A 124 8.35 -1.06 16.52
CA GLY A 124 8.07 -2.46 16.81
C GLY A 124 7.65 -3.31 15.62
N GLY A 125 7.47 -2.74 14.42
CA GLY A 125 7.19 -3.47 13.18
C GLY A 125 5.95 -4.35 13.19
N GLN A 126 4.91 -3.98 13.93
CA GLN A 126 3.75 -4.84 14.23
C GLN A 126 2.56 -4.65 13.31
N LEU A 127 2.69 -3.92 12.22
CA LEU A 127 1.62 -3.85 11.24
C LEU A 127 1.47 -5.19 10.53
N GLY A 128 0.29 -5.77 10.60
CA GLY A 128 -0.06 -6.94 9.84
C GLY A 128 -0.18 -6.63 8.35
N ASN A 129 -0.11 -7.65 7.54
CA ASN A 129 -0.26 -7.52 6.09
C ASN A 129 -1.70 -7.28 5.69
#